data_e9ff1ea1d2c1963980defc69a4e78113
#
_entry.id   e9ff1ea1d2c1963980defc69a4e78113
#
_cell.length_a   1.000
_cell.length_b   1.000
_cell.length_c   1.000
_cell.angle_alpha   90.00
_cell.angle_beta   90.00
_cell.angle_gamma   90.00
#
_symmetry.space_group_name_H-M   'P 1'
#
loop_
_entity.id
_entity.type
_entity.pdbx_description
1 polymer ?
#
loop_
_entity_poly.entity_id
_entity_poly.type
_entity_poly.pdbx_seq_one_letter_code
_entity_poly.pdbx_strand_id
1 'polypeptide(L)'
;MAASSSALPIIRGDALDFYLGQGYYRMQQDLFTCQFVPFNGRLYTAHWLRLVLARVQWGPEQRRLLARNARFALAVRPLRITSEYEELYARYREAITFDAAPTIEDVLLGGAAHNVFNTHVIELRDGDRLVAAGIFDLGRRSLAGILNFYDPAYRRHSLGKYLLLLKADHARRLQLDYYYPGYVVHGYPKFDYKLFLGSAATEIFDSVDAQWQPFSWEAMAAQSADLLANWLPEDLRGMAI
;
A
#
# COMPACT_ATOMS: atom_id res chain seq x y z
N MET A 1 -0.72 -9.71 40.87
CA MET A 1 -1.32 -10.37 39.70
C MET A 1 -0.46 -9.99 38.50
N ALA A 2 0.30 -10.97 37.97
CA ALA A 2 1.11 -10.76 36.78
C ALA A 2 0.17 -10.63 35.57
N ALA A 3 0.20 -9.47 34.88
CA ALA A 3 -0.48 -9.31 33.61
C ALA A 3 0.11 -10.35 32.64
N SER A 4 -0.70 -11.30 32.21
CA SER A 4 -0.35 -12.21 31.13
C SER A 4 -0.08 -11.36 29.88
N SER A 5 1.19 -11.16 29.54
CA SER A 5 1.60 -10.62 28.25
C SER A 5 1.22 -11.65 27.19
N SER A 6 0.00 -11.56 26.66
CA SER A 6 -0.34 -12.33 25.47
C SER A 6 0.57 -11.84 24.34
N ALA A 7 1.50 -12.66 23.88
CA ALA A 7 2.30 -12.35 22.69
C ALA A 7 1.34 -12.04 21.54
N LEU A 8 1.58 -10.93 20.83
CA LEU A 8 0.80 -10.59 19.65
C LEU A 8 0.84 -11.76 18.65
N PRO A 9 -0.29 -12.11 18.02
CA PRO A 9 -0.32 -13.20 17.06
C PRO A 9 0.62 -12.87 15.88
N ILE A 10 1.39 -13.87 15.42
CA ILE A 10 2.24 -13.71 14.24
C ILE A 10 1.36 -13.67 12.99
N ILE A 11 1.45 -12.58 12.23
CA ILE A 11 0.65 -12.36 11.01
C ILE A 11 1.59 -12.48 9.80
N ARG A 12 1.90 -13.73 9.41
CA ARG A 12 2.82 -14.06 8.31
C ARG A 12 2.26 -15.21 7.47
N GLY A 13 2.80 -15.39 6.26
CA GLY A 13 2.44 -16.50 5.39
C GLY A 13 0.93 -16.57 5.14
N ASP A 14 0.33 -17.73 5.35
CA ASP A 14 -1.09 -17.98 5.10
C ASP A 14 -2.03 -17.09 5.94
N ALA A 15 -1.61 -16.70 7.17
CA ALA A 15 -2.40 -15.79 8.00
C ALA A 15 -2.53 -14.39 7.36
N LEU A 16 -1.44 -13.84 6.84
CA LEU A 16 -1.49 -12.56 6.11
C LEU A 16 -2.33 -12.67 4.84
N ASP A 17 -2.15 -13.75 4.06
CA ASP A 17 -2.94 -13.98 2.84
C ASP A 17 -4.44 -14.06 3.12
N PHE A 18 -4.83 -14.72 4.20
CA PHE A 18 -6.23 -14.82 4.62
C PHE A 18 -6.82 -13.43 4.89
N TYR A 19 -6.16 -12.62 5.73
CA TYR A 19 -6.68 -11.30 6.08
C TYR A 19 -6.70 -10.34 4.88
N LEU A 20 -5.66 -10.33 4.06
CA LEU A 20 -5.66 -9.53 2.83
C LEU A 20 -6.78 -9.95 1.87
N GLY A 21 -7.05 -11.27 1.78
CA GLY A 21 -8.15 -11.82 1.00
C GLY A 21 -9.52 -11.33 1.47
N GLN A 22 -9.68 -11.03 2.76
CA GLN A 22 -10.89 -10.49 3.39
C GLN A 22 -10.94 -8.96 3.43
N GLY A 23 -10.03 -8.26 2.72
CA GLY A 23 -10.01 -6.80 2.69
C GLY A 23 -9.42 -6.13 3.95
N TYR A 24 -8.67 -6.88 4.77
CA TYR A 24 -7.94 -6.32 5.90
C TYR A 24 -6.51 -6.00 5.51
N TYR A 25 -5.96 -4.93 6.10
CA TYR A 25 -4.61 -4.44 5.83
C TYR A 25 -3.89 -4.12 7.12
N ARG A 26 -2.57 -4.07 7.05
CA ARG A 26 -1.74 -3.69 8.18
C ARG A 26 -1.93 -2.22 8.56
N MET A 27 -2.11 -1.98 9.86
CA MET A 27 -1.92 -0.70 10.53
C MET A 27 -0.98 -0.92 11.72
N GLN A 28 0.27 -0.44 11.64
CA GLN A 28 1.30 -0.70 12.65
C GLN A 28 1.52 -2.21 12.87
N GLN A 29 1.15 -2.75 14.03
CA GLN A 29 1.25 -4.18 14.36
C GLN A 29 -0.10 -4.86 14.45
N ASP A 30 -1.14 -4.24 13.88
CA ASP A 30 -2.51 -4.73 13.85
C ASP A 30 -3.03 -4.78 12.40
N LEU A 31 -4.23 -5.30 12.25
CA LEU A 31 -4.96 -5.37 10.99
C LEU A 31 -6.22 -4.52 11.08
N PHE A 32 -6.50 -3.78 10.04
CA PHE A 32 -7.70 -2.95 9.94
C PHE A 32 -8.33 -3.06 8.55
N THR A 33 -9.58 -2.70 8.47
CA THR A 33 -10.25 -2.37 7.22
C THR A 33 -10.97 -1.04 7.35
N CYS A 34 -11.22 -0.37 6.25
CA CYS A 34 -12.01 0.85 6.24
C CYS A 34 -12.83 0.92 4.95
N GLN A 35 -14.04 1.45 5.09
CA GLN A 35 -14.95 1.76 3.99
C GLN A 35 -15.04 3.27 3.77
N PHE A 36 -14.70 4.05 4.80
CA PHE A 36 -14.74 5.50 4.78
C PHE A 36 -13.45 6.09 5.28
N VAL A 37 -13.02 7.19 4.67
CA VAL A 37 -11.81 7.94 5.06
C VAL A 37 -12.09 9.44 5.04
N PRO A 38 -11.69 10.18 6.08
CA PRO A 38 -11.84 11.62 6.12
C PRO A 38 -10.66 12.33 5.44
N PHE A 39 -10.95 13.28 4.56
CA PHE A 39 -9.97 14.20 3.99
C PHE A 39 -10.55 15.61 3.90
N ASN A 40 -9.81 16.61 4.37
CA ASN A 40 -10.19 18.03 4.29
C ASN A 40 -11.61 18.31 4.82
N GLY A 41 -12.00 17.67 5.93
CA GLY A 41 -13.32 17.83 6.55
C GLY A 41 -14.47 17.15 5.80
N ARG A 42 -14.19 16.32 4.81
CA ARG A 42 -15.17 15.54 4.04
C ARG A 42 -14.91 14.05 4.21
N LEU A 43 -15.96 13.25 4.10
CA LEU A 43 -15.90 11.81 4.18
C LEU A 43 -16.04 11.21 2.78
N TYR A 44 -15.13 10.30 2.46
CA TYR A 44 -15.07 9.61 1.17
C TYR A 44 -15.12 8.10 1.35
N THR A 45 -15.58 7.37 0.34
CA THR A 45 -15.53 5.92 0.33
C THR A 45 -14.14 5.43 -0.11
N ALA A 46 -13.61 4.46 0.62
CA ALA A 46 -12.33 3.81 0.34
C ALA A 46 -12.55 2.40 -0.20
N HIS A 47 -11.84 2.06 -1.27
CA HIS A 47 -11.96 0.79 -1.96
C HIS A 47 -10.61 0.10 -2.08
N TRP A 48 -10.47 -1.05 -1.43
CA TRP A 48 -9.25 -1.83 -1.44
C TRP A 48 -8.98 -2.44 -2.81
N LEU A 49 -7.69 -2.45 -3.19
CA LEU A 49 -7.25 -2.98 -4.47
C LEU A 49 -6.33 -4.17 -4.29
N ARG A 50 -6.42 -5.12 -5.21
CA ARG A 50 -5.37 -6.11 -5.45
C ARG A 50 -5.07 -6.23 -6.94
N LEU A 51 -3.82 -6.54 -7.25
CA LEU A 51 -3.35 -6.83 -8.59
C LEU A 51 -3.24 -8.36 -8.74
N VAL A 52 -3.90 -8.94 -9.73
CA VAL A 52 -3.78 -10.35 -10.10
C VAL A 52 -2.53 -10.51 -10.94
N LEU A 53 -1.44 -11.01 -10.35
CA LEU A 53 -0.11 -10.98 -10.94
C LEU A 53 0.00 -11.74 -12.27
N ALA A 54 -0.76 -12.81 -12.43
CA ALA A 54 -0.82 -13.58 -13.68
C ALA A 54 -1.42 -12.79 -14.88
N ARG A 55 -2.22 -11.75 -14.60
CA ARG A 55 -2.84 -10.90 -15.63
C ARG A 55 -2.01 -9.67 -15.98
N VAL A 56 -0.90 -9.42 -15.27
CA VAL A 56 -0.11 -8.20 -15.44
C VAL A 56 0.60 -8.17 -16.76
N GLN A 57 0.32 -7.14 -17.56
CA GLN A 57 1.02 -6.81 -18.79
C GLN A 57 1.42 -5.33 -18.76
N TRP A 58 2.73 -5.06 -18.73
CA TRP A 58 3.21 -3.68 -18.73
C TRP A 58 2.96 -3.01 -20.07
N GLY A 59 2.21 -1.93 -20.06
CA GLY A 59 2.00 -1.06 -21.20
C GLY A 59 3.22 -0.18 -21.53
N PRO A 60 3.15 0.66 -22.57
CA PRO A 60 4.27 1.52 -22.98
C PRO A 60 4.78 2.46 -21.88
N GLU A 61 3.87 3.02 -21.06
CA GLU A 61 4.22 3.95 -19.98
C GLU A 61 5.01 3.27 -18.86
N GLN A 62 4.56 2.10 -18.43
CA GLN A 62 5.23 1.30 -17.39
C GLN A 62 6.61 0.87 -17.89
N ARG A 63 6.71 0.34 -19.13
CA ARG A 63 8.00 -0.05 -19.72
C ARG A 63 8.95 1.14 -19.85
N ARG A 64 8.45 2.32 -20.24
CA ARG A 64 9.26 3.54 -20.29
C ARG A 64 9.77 3.95 -18.92
N LEU A 65 8.92 3.85 -17.87
CA LEU A 65 9.32 4.18 -16.50
C LEU A 65 10.39 3.19 -16.00
N LEU A 66 10.21 1.89 -16.25
CA LEU A 66 11.19 0.85 -15.90
C LEU A 66 12.53 1.12 -16.59
N ALA A 67 12.54 1.35 -17.90
CA ALA A 67 13.75 1.62 -18.66
C ALA A 67 14.47 2.90 -18.20
N ARG A 68 13.73 3.99 -17.96
CA ARG A 68 14.31 5.26 -17.50
C ARG A 68 15.02 5.15 -16.16
N ASN A 69 14.54 4.30 -15.28
CA ASN A 69 15.06 4.15 -13.92
C ASN A 69 15.95 2.91 -13.73
N ALA A 70 16.23 2.14 -14.80
CA ALA A 70 17.10 0.96 -14.75
C ALA A 70 18.56 1.27 -14.30
N ARG A 71 18.94 2.56 -14.32
CA ARG A 71 20.25 3.02 -13.85
C ARG A 71 20.44 2.92 -12.32
N PHE A 72 19.36 2.89 -11.56
CA PHE A 72 19.46 2.78 -10.10
C PHE A 72 19.75 1.34 -9.69
N ALA A 73 20.74 1.18 -8.80
CA ALA A 73 20.99 -0.11 -8.19
C ALA A 73 19.80 -0.51 -7.32
N LEU A 74 19.36 -1.75 -7.48
CA LEU A 74 18.18 -2.31 -6.78
C LEU A 74 18.62 -3.43 -5.86
N ALA A 75 18.19 -3.37 -4.59
CA ALA A 75 18.31 -4.47 -3.64
C ALA A 75 16.98 -4.74 -2.95
N VAL A 76 16.71 -6.01 -2.65
CA VAL A 76 15.58 -6.43 -1.82
C VAL A 76 16.11 -7.20 -0.63
N ARG A 77 15.68 -6.83 0.57
CA ARG A 77 16.16 -7.48 1.80
C ARG A 77 15.11 -7.44 2.92
N PRO A 78 15.22 -8.29 3.95
CA PRO A 78 14.43 -8.14 5.17
C PRO A 78 14.63 -6.76 5.76
N LEU A 79 13.54 -6.13 6.20
CA LEU A 79 13.61 -4.78 6.74
C LEU A 79 14.29 -4.77 8.10
N ARG A 80 15.28 -3.88 8.23
CA ARG A 80 15.82 -3.39 9.50
C ARG A 80 15.82 -1.87 9.41
N ILE A 81 15.09 -1.21 10.30
CA ILE A 81 15.04 0.25 10.33
C ILE A 81 16.46 0.77 10.68
N THR A 82 16.99 1.67 9.85
CA THR A 82 18.30 2.28 10.00
C THR A 82 18.17 3.80 9.98
N SER A 83 19.18 4.52 10.48
CA SER A 83 19.23 5.99 10.39
C SER A 83 19.12 6.47 8.94
N GLU A 84 19.74 5.78 7.98
CA GLU A 84 19.68 6.14 6.55
C GLU A 84 18.23 6.12 6.01
N TYR A 85 17.42 5.14 6.42
CA TYR A 85 15.99 5.12 6.04
C TYR A 85 15.21 6.25 6.71
N GLU A 86 15.42 6.49 8.00
CA GLU A 86 14.72 7.56 8.73
C GLU A 86 15.09 8.95 8.18
N GLU A 87 16.34 9.20 7.84
CA GLU A 87 16.79 10.44 7.20
C GLU A 87 16.15 10.63 5.81
N LEU A 88 16.08 9.57 4.99
CA LEU A 88 15.39 9.62 3.71
C LEU A 88 13.89 9.89 3.89
N TYR A 89 13.27 9.22 4.87
CA TYR A 89 11.85 9.39 5.17
C TYR A 89 11.55 10.81 5.69
N ALA A 90 12.40 11.36 6.54
CA ALA A 90 12.26 12.74 7.03
C ALA A 90 12.27 13.75 5.88
N ARG A 91 13.23 13.64 4.94
CA ARG A 91 13.27 14.48 3.72
C ARG A 91 12.02 14.32 2.85
N TYR A 92 11.53 13.08 2.70
CA TYR A 92 10.30 12.81 1.97
C TYR A 92 9.10 13.46 2.65
N ARG A 93 8.98 13.34 3.98
CA ARG A 93 7.89 13.89 4.78
C ARG A 93 7.81 15.41 4.71
N GLU A 94 8.95 16.11 4.74
CA GLU A 94 9.01 17.56 4.57
C GLU A 94 8.48 18.06 3.21
N ALA A 95 8.55 17.21 2.18
CA ALA A 95 8.14 17.57 0.81
C ALA A 95 6.69 17.19 0.46
N ILE A 96 6.00 16.44 1.32
CA ILE A 96 4.59 16.08 1.10
C ILE A 96 3.66 17.06 1.82
N THR A 97 2.42 17.15 1.33
CA THR A 97 1.40 18.11 1.83
C THR A 97 0.28 17.44 2.63
N PHE A 98 0.48 16.21 3.06
CA PHE A 98 -0.47 15.45 3.85
C PHE A 98 0.17 14.92 5.13
N ASP A 99 -0.65 14.67 6.13
CA ASP A 99 -0.18 14.12 7.38
C ASP A 99 0.41 12.73 7.18
N ALA A 100 1.61 12.56 7.72
CA ALA A 100 2.31 11.29 7.77
C ALA A 100 2.94 11.13 9.16
N ALA A 101 3.03 9.90 9.63
CA ALA A 101 3.65 9.60 10.91
C ALA A 101 5.09 10.18 10.97
N PRO A 102 5.58 10.55 12.16
CA PRO A 102 6.88 11.22 12.31
C PRO A 102 8.06 10.38 11.81
N THR A 103 8.03 9.08 12.03
CA THR A 103 9.12 8.13 11.73
C THR A 103 8.60 6.88 11.03
N ILE A 104 9.50 6.12 10.40
CA ILE A 104 9.18 4.78 9.86
C ILE A 104 8.79 3.83 11.01
N GLU A 105 9.46 3.97 12.14
CA GLU A 105 9.15 3.19 13.34
C GLU A 105 7.70 3.40 13.79
N ASP A 106 7.21 4.66 13.82
CA ASP A 106 5.81 4.96 14.14
C ASP A 106 4.85 4.36 13.12
N VAL A 107 5.17 4.43 11.81
CA VAL A 107 4.36 3.83 10.75
C VAL A 107 4.23 2.32 10.94
N LEU A 108 5.33 1.65 11.29
CA LEU A 108 5.40 0.19 11.27
C LEU A 108 5.11 -0.43 12.61
N LEU A 109 5.61 0.14 13.72
CA LEU A 109 5.55 -0.47 15.04
C LEU A 109 4.53 0.19 15.95
N GLY A 110 4.31 1.50 15.84
CA GLY A 110 3.37 2.22 16.72
C GLY A 110 3.65 2.01 18.20
N GLY A 111 4.94 1.91 18.57
CA GLY A 111 5.37 1.64 19.93
C GLY A 111 5.44 0.16 20.32
N ALA A 112 5.11 -0.78 19.43
CA ALA A 112 5.27 -2.22 19.70
C ALA A 112 6.74 -2.63 19.67
N ALA A 113 7.12 -3.53 20.59
CA ALA A 113 8.51 -4.00 20.72
C ALA A 113 8.95 -4.95 19.58
N HIS A 114 8.01 -5.60 18.89
CA HIS A 114 8.29 -6.62 17.88
C HIS A 114 7.41 -6.46 16.66
N ASN A 115 8.01 -6.77 15.48
CA ASN A 115 7.27 -6.84 14.23
C ASN A 115 6.66 -8.24 14.03
N VAL A 116 5.31 -8.31 14.00
CA VAL A 116 4.58 -9.57 13.79
C VAL A 116 4.47 -9.96 12.32
N PHE A 117 4.84 -9.06 11.40
CA PHE A 117 4.78 -9.28 9.94
C PHE A 117 6.13 -9.75 9.38
N ASN A 118 6.12 -10.30 8.16
CA ASN A 118 7.30 -10.63 7.37
C ASN A 118 7.66 -9.44 6.46
N THR A 119 8.26 -8.41 7.04
CA THR A 119 8.49 -7.12 6.39
C THR A 119 9.82 -7.08 5.65
N HIS A 120 9.78 -6.60 4.41
CA HIS A 120 10.92 -6.42 3.52
C HIS A 120 10.97 -5.00 2.97
N VAL A 121 12.10 -4.64 2.37
CA VAL A 121 12.30 -3.35 1.71
C VAL A 121 12.95 -3.56 0.34
N ILE A 122 12.47 -2.81 -0.66
CA ILE A 122 13.16 -2.55 -1.92
C ILE A 122 13.92 -1.25 -1.75
N GLU A 123 15.23 -1.28 -1.93
CA GLU A 123 16.11 -0.10 -1.98
C GLU A 123 16.42 0.28 -3.42
N LEU A 124 16.47 1.58 -3.68
CA LEU A 124 17.04 2.14 -4.89
C LEU A 124 18.20 3.06 -4.53
N ARG A 125 19.35 2.84 -5.18
CA ARG A 125 20.55 3.64 -4.96
C ARG A 125 21.06 4.29 -6.27
N ASP A 126 21.53 5.52 -6.14
CA ASP A 126 22.31 6.23 -7.17
C ASP A 126 23.76 6.29 -6.68
N GLY A 127 24.61 5.38 -7.14
CA GLY A 127 25.88 5.07 -6.49
C GLY A 127 25.64 4.55 -5.07
N ASP A 128 26.31 5.14 -4.09
CA ASP A 128 26.16 4.77 -2.68
C ASP A 128 24.93 5.42 -2.00
N ARG A 129 24.34 6.43 -2.63
CA ARG A 129 23.22 7.19 -2.06
C ARG A 129 21.90 6.43 -2.17
N LEU A 130 21.25 6.21 -1.04
CA LEU A 130 19.84 5.74 -1.00
C LEU A 130 18.91 6.84 -1.49
N VAL A 131 18.18 6.60 -2.58
CA VAL A 131 17.29 7.59 -3.20
C VAL A 131 15.81 7.23 -3.11
N ALA A 132 15.48 5.97 -2.87
CA ALA A 132 14.11 5.55 -2.59
C ALA A 132 14.07 4.23 -1.83
N ALA A 133 13.01 4.03 -1.07
CA ALA A 133 12.72 2.78 -0.40
C ALA A 133 11.22 2.44 -0.47
N GLY A 134 10.92 1.16 -0.69
CA GLY A 134 9.57 0.63 -0.76
C GLY A 134 9.37 -0.52 0.20
N ILE A 135 8.67 -0.28 1.31
CA ILE A 135 8.41 -1.28 2.34
C ILE A 135 7.19 -2.10 1.98
N PHE A 136 7.24 -3.40 2.22
CA PHE A 136 6.16 -4.35 1.95
C PHE A 136 6.22 -5.56 2.89
N ASP A 137 5.08 -6.22 3.08
CA ASP A 137 4.99 -7.48 3.81
C ASP A 137 4.78 -8.64 2.83
N LEU A 138 5.37 -9.80 3.15
CA LEU A 138 5.22 -11.04 2.39
C LEU A 138 4.32 -12.02 3.12
N GLY A 139 3.26 -12.43 2.42
CA GLY A 139 2.50 -13.64 2.68
C GLY A 139 3.13 -14.85 2.00
N ARG A 140 2.39 -15.94 1.91
CA ARG A 140 2.79 -17.13 1.15
C ARG A 140 2.45 -16.98 -0.35
N ARG A 141 1.33 -16.33 -0.66
CA ARG A 141 0.79 -16.14 -2.01
C ARG A 141 0.63 -14.67 -2.39
N SER A 142 0.99 -13.76 -1.49
CA SER A 142 0.73 -12.34 -1.65
C SER A 142 1.88 -11.45 -1.20
N LEU A 143 1.90 -10.23 -1.73
CA LEU A 143 2.73 -9.12 -1.28
C LEU A 143 1.79 -7.95 -0.94
N ALA A 144 1.93 -7.35 0.24
CA ALA A 144 1.22 -6.13 0.63
C ALA A 144 2.18 -4.93 0.65
N GLY A 145 1.87 -3.89 -0.14
CA GLY A 145 2.63 -2.64 -0.13
C GLY A 145 2.26 -1.79 1.08
N ILE A 146 3.25 -1.45 1.90
CA ILE A 146 3.04 -0.68 3.15
C ILE A 146 3.39 0.78 2.96
N LEU A 147 4.63 1.08 2.55
CA LEU A 147 5.13 2.44 2.46
C LEU A 147 6.06 2.60 1.26
N ASN A 148 5.98 3.75 0.57
CA ASN A 148 6.94 4.17 -0.44
C ASN A 148 7.39 5.58 -0.11
N PHE A 149 8.69 5.80 -0.04
CA PHE A 149 9.28 7.12 0.16
C PHE A 149 10.54 7.27 -0.68
N TYR A 150 10.85 8.52 -1.05
CA TYR A 150 11.96 8.80 -1.94
C TYR A 150 12.48 10.22 -1.72
N ASP A 151 13.72 10.46 -2.12
CA ASP A 151 14.34 11.78 -2.08
C ASP A 151 13.62 12.74 -3.06
N PRO A 152 13.05 13.86 -2.58
CA PRO A 152 12.34 14.82 -3.42
C PRO A 152 13.18 15.39 -4.57
N ALA A 153 14.52 15.42 -4.45
CA ALA A 153 15.40 15.81 -5.53
C ALA A 153 15.29 14.90 -6.78
N TYR A 154 14.79 13.67 -6.60
CA TYR A 154 14.55 12.69 -7.67
C TYR A 154 13.10 12.67 -8.18
N ARG A 155 12.26 13.67 -7.86
CA ARG A 155 10.83 13.72 -8.26
C ARG A 155 10.59 13.49 -9.75
N ARG A 156 11.52 13.96 -10.63
CA ARG A 156 11.45 13.76 -12.09
C ARG A 156 11.48 12.28 -12.52
N HIS A 157 11.97 11.40 -11.67
CA HIS A 157 12.08 9.96 -11.92
C HIS A 157 10.79 9.19 -11.56
N SER A 158 9.80 9.83 -10.91
CA SER A 158 8.54 9.20 -10.49
C SER A 158 8.77 7.92 -9.66
N LEU A 159 9.72 7.99 -8.68
CA LEU A 159 10.18 6.83 -7.93
C LEU A 159 9.07 6.15 -7.13
N GLY A 160 8.02 6.88 -6.70
CA GLY A 160 6.86 6.28 -6.06
C GLY A 160 6.13 5.29 -6.98
N LYS A 161 5.85 5.67 -8.24
CA LYS A 161 5.27 4.77 -9.25
C LYS A 161 6.24 3.65 -9.64
N TYR A 162 7.53 3.94 -9.71
CA TYR A 162 8.55 2.94 -10.01
C TYR A 162 8.62 1.85 -8.93
N LEU A 163 8.56 2.22 -7.64
CA LEU A 163 8.51 1.26 -6.53
C LEU A 163 7.26 0.37 -6.58
N LEU A 164 6.10 0.88 -7.06
CA LEU A 164 4.92 0.03 -7.27
C LEU A 164 5.20 -1.06 -8.31
N LEU A 165 5.79 -0.69 -9.47
CA LEU A 165 6.15 -1.65 -10.52
C LEU A 165 7.16 -2.68 -10.01
N LEU A 166 8.19 -2.23 -9.28
CA LEU A 166 9.22 -3.12 -8.74
C LEU A 166 8.66 -4.11 -7.72
N LYS A 167 7.70 -3.69 -6.86
CA LYS A 167 7.01 -4.60 -5.95
C LYS A 167 6.21 -5.66 -6.71
N ALA A 168 5.48 -5.25 -7.75
CA ALA A 168 4.74 -6.18 -8.60
C ALA A 168 5.68 -7.15 -9.35
N ASP A 169 6.80 -6.66 -9.91
CA ASP A 169 7.78 -7.51 -10.58
C ASP A 169 8.51 -8.44 -9.59
N HIS A 170 8.78 -7.98 -8.37
CA HIS A 170 9.35 -8.83 -7.32
C HIS A 170 8.37 -9.94 -6.93
N ALA A 171 7.10 -9.62 -6.72
CA ALA A 171 6.05 -10.58 -6.42
C ALA A 171 5.89 -11.63 -7.54
N ARG A 172 5.96 -11.21 -8.81
CA ARG A 172 5.93 -12.13 -9.97
C ARG A 172 7.14 -13.06 -10.01
N ARG A 173 8.35 -12.57 -9.71
CA ARG A 173 9.56 -13.42 -9.61
C ARG A 173 9.46 -14.45 -8.50
N LEU A 174 8.77 -14.12 -7.41
CA LEU A 174 8.46 -15.06 -6.32
C LEU A 174 7.26 -15.97 -6.64
N GLN A 175 6.66 -15.84 -7.83
CA GLN A 175 5.49 -16.61 -8.26
C GLN A 175 4.28 -16.45 -7.32
N LEU A 176 4.11 -15.27 -6.73
CA LEU A 176 2.95 -14.95 -5.91
C LEU A 176 1.72 -14.70 -6.80
N ASP A 177 0.53 -14.88 -6.23
CA ASP A 177 -0.74 -14.69 -6.94
C ASP A 177 -1.17 -13.23 -6.98
N TYR A 178 -0.97 -12.49 -5.85
CA TYR A 178 -1.51 -11.17 -5.66
C TYR A 178 -0.50 -10.15 -5.14
N TYR A 179 -0.65 -8.92 -5.61
CA TYR A 179 -0.05 -7.74 -4.98
C TYR A 179 -1.16 -6.78 -4.52
N TYR A 180 -1.11 -6.40 -3.26
CA TYR A 180 -2.06 -5.47 -2.63
C TYR A 180 -1.41 -4.09 -2.47
N PRO A 181 -1.72 -3.10 -3.33
CA PRO A 181 -1.10 -1.77 -3.28
C PRO A 181 -1.78 -0.81 -2.28
N GLY A 182 -2.81 -1.24 -1.57
CA GLY A 182 -3.67 -0.43 -0.71
C GLY A 182 -5.00 -0.08 -1.39
N TYR A 183 -5.62 1.03 -1.00
CA TYR A 183 -6.94 1.46 -1.48
C TYR A 183 -6.87 2.66 -2.43
N VAL A 184 -7.92 2.86 -3.21
CA VAL A 184 -8.30 4.10 -3.90
C VAL A 184 -9.50 4.74 -3.20
N VAL A 185 -9.76 6.00 -3.50
CA VAL A 185 -10.83 6.77 -2.86
C VAL A 185 -11.72 7.38 -3.93
N HIS A 186 -13.01 7.07 -3.91
CA HIS A 186 -13.95 7.62 -4.87
C HIS A 186 -14.04 9.15 -4.71
N GLY A 187 -13.96 9.89 -5.82
CA GLY A 187 -13.99 11.35 -5.81
C GLY A 187 -12.72 12.03 -5.26
N TYR A 188 -11.64 11.29 -4.93
CA TYR A 188 -10.38 11.85 -4.43
C TYR A 188 -9.16 11.25 -5.12
N PRO A 189 -8.72 11.81 -6.27
CA PRO A 189 -7.79 11.18 -7.21
C PRO A 189 -6.35 11.03 -6.71
N LYS A 190 -6.02 11.55 -5.53
CA LYS A 190 -4.68 11.44 -4.93
C LYS A 190 -4.16 9.99 -4.86
N PHE A 191 -5.06 9.00 -4.74
CA PHE A 191 -4.71 7.59 -4.60
C PHE A 191 -4.73 6.81 -5.93
N ASP A 192 -5.20 7.43 -7.03
CA ASP A 192 -5.38 6.80 -8.35
C ASP A 192 -4.08 6.37 -9.02
N TYR A 193 -2.95 6.92 -8.56
CA TYR A 193 -1.62 6.52 -9.05
C TYR A 193 -1.35 5.02 -8.90
N LYS A 194 -2.07 4.31 -8.03
CA LYS A 194 -1.98 2.85 -7.86
C LYS A 194 -2.52 2.10 -9.08
N LEU A 195 -3.52 2.69 -9.78
CA LEU A 195 -4.06 2.15 -11.02
C LEU A 195 -3.05 2.20 -12.19
N PHE A 196 -1.92 2.90 -12.01
CA PHE A 196 -0.78 2.83 -12.92
C PHE A 196 -0.22 1.41 -13.07
N LEU A 197 -0.52 0.50 -12.15
CA LEU A 197 -0.21 -0.92 -12.25
C LEU A 197 -0.99 -1.66 -13.36
N GLY A 198 -2.02 -1.03 -13.93
CA GLY A 198 -2.86 -1.57 -15.00
C GLY A 198 -4.23 -2.05 -14.50
N SER A 199 -5.28 -1.31 -14.87
CA SER A 199 -6.66 -1.59 -14.44
C SER A 199 -7.15 -2.98 -14.85
N ALA A 200 -6.74 -3.49 -16.00
CA ALA A 200 -7.15 -4.82 -16.50
C ALA A 200 -6.70 -5.99 -15.61
N ALA A 201 -5.60 -5.81 -14.84
CA ALA A 201 -5.12 -6.79 -13.89
C ALA A 201 -5.55 -6.49 -12.45
N THR A 202 -6.24 -5.35 -12.22
CA THR A 202 -6.64 -4.89 -10.90
C THR A 202 -8.04 -5.39 -10.56
N GLU A 203 -8.22 -5.80 -9.33
CA GLU A 203 -9.51 -6.10 -8.71
C GLU A 203 -9.76 -5.15 -7.54
N ILE A 204 -11.04 -4.86 -7.32
CA ILE A 204 -11.57 -4.04 -6.23
C ILE A 204 -12.34 -4.92 -5.26
N PHE A 205 -12.19 -4.68 -3.97
CA PHE A 205 -12.90 -5.43 -2.93
C PHE A 205 -14.29 -4.85 -2.72
N ASP A 206 -15.30 -5.69 -2.86
CA ASP A 206 -16.66 -5.40 -2.44
C ASP A 206 -16.81 -5.78 -0.97
N SER A 207 -16.96 -4.79 -0.11
CA SER A 207 -17.05 -5.00 1.34
C SER A 207 -18.43 -5.47 1.80
N VAL A 208 -19.46 -5.37 0.96
CA VAL A 208 -20.81 -5.85 1.25
C VAL A 208 -20.88 -7.36 1.03
N ASP A 209 -20.42 -7.80 -0.14
CA ASP A 209 -20.44 -9.21 -0.52
C ASP A 209 -19.17 -9.97 -0.11
N ALA A 210 -18.17 -9.26 0.48
CA ALA A 210 -16.86 -9.79 0.83
C ALA A 210 -16.14 -10.49 -0.35
N GLN A 211 -16.23 -9.91 -1.54
CA GLN A 211 -15.68 -10.49 -2.77
C GLN A 211 -14.80 -9.53 -3.53
N TRP A 212 -13.83 -10.10 -4.26
CA TRP A 212 -12.99 -9.37 -5.20
C TRP A 212 -13.60 -9.43 -6.60
N GLN A 213 -13.76 -8.27 -7.25
CA GLN A 213 -14.28 -8.17 -8.62
C GLN A 213 -13.37 -7.32 -9.49
N PRO A 214 -13.41 -7.47 -10.84
CA PRO A 214 -12.61 -6.64 -11.73
C PRO A 214 -12.83 -5.15 -11.47
N PHE A 215 -11.75 -4.39 -11.44
CA PHE A 215 -11.83 -2.95 -11.25
C PHE A 215 -12.44 -2.27 -12.48
N SER A 216 -13.45 -1.45 -12.26
CA SER A 216 -13.88 -0.39 -13.17
C SER A 216 -14.32 0.84 -12.38
N TRP A 217 -14.33 2.01 -13.02
CA TRP A 217 -14.84 3.23 -12.39
C TRP A 217 -16.33 3.13 -12.06
N GLU A 218 -17.08 2.45 -12.91
CA GLU A 218 -18.51 2.19 -12.73
C GLU A 218 -18.75 1.28 -11.50
N ALA A 219 -17.96 0.20 -11.35
CA ALA A 219 -18.05 -0.69 -10.19
C ALA A 219 -17.73 0.06 -8.90
N MET A 220 -16.66 0.89 -8.89
CA MET A 220 -16.31 1.70 -7.73
C MET A 220 -17.41 2.72 -7.39
N ALA A 221 -18.00 3.38 -8.39
CA ALA A 221 -19.08 4.34 -8.18
C ALA A 221 -20.35 3.66 -7.63
N ALA A 222 -20.69 2.48 -8.12
CA ALA A 222 -21.83 1.69 -7.63
C ALA A 222 -21.63 1.26 -6.16
N GLN A 223 -20.46 0.70 -5.83
CA GLN A 223 -20.11 0.35 -4.44
C GLN A 223 -20.15 1.58 -3.53
N SER A 224 -19.65 2.74 -4.01
CA SER A 224 -19.69 3.98 -3.24
C SER A 224 -21.12 4.42 -2.94
N ALA A 225 -22.00 4.38 -3.94
CA ALA A 225 -23.40 4.74 -3.76
C ALA A 225 -24.09 3.84 -2.74
N ASP A 226 -23.82 2.51 -2.81
CA ASP A 226 -24.38 1.55 -1.86
C ASP A 226 -23.88 1.78 -0.43
N LEU A 227 -22.58 1.99 -0.25
CA LEU A 227 -21.98 2.31 1.05
C LEU A 227 -22.56 3.59 1.66
N LEU A 228 -22.73 4.65 0.87
CA LEU A 228 -23.30 5.92 1.33
C LEU A 228 -24.79 5.77 1.70
N ALA A 229 -25.55 4.98 0.96
CA ALA A 229 -26.98 4.78 1.20
C ALA A 229 -27.26 3.91 2.43
N ASN A 230 -26.48 2.82 2.60
CA ASN A 230 -26.84 1.75 3.53
C ASN A 230 -25.95 1.67 4.78
N TRP A 231 -24.73 2.19 4.72
CA TRP A 231 -23.72 2.00 5.79
C TRP A 231 -23.26 3.31 6.46
N LEU A 232 -23.56 4.46 5.86
CA LEU A 232 -23.16 5.73 6.45
C LEU A 232 -24.15 6.13 7.55
N PRO A 233 -23.67 6.35 8.79
CA PRO A 233 -24.50 6.89 9.88
C PRO A 233 -25.20 8.19 9.46
N GLU A 234 -26.44 8.39 9.90
CA GLU A 234 -27.25 9.55 9.49
C GLU A 234 -26.62 10.90 9.85
N ASP A 235 -25.98 10.96 11.01
CA ASP A 235 -25.26 12.13 11.49
C ASP A 235 -24.04 12.52 10.66
N LEU A 236 -23.50 11.58 9.88
CA LEU A 236 -22.34 11.79 8.99
C LEU A 236 -22.72 12.02 7.52
N ARG A 237 -23.97 11.83 7.12
CA ARG A 237 -24.41 11.96 5.71
C ARG A 237 -24.16 13.34 5.11
N GLY A 238 -24.24 14.40 5.91
CA GLY A 238 -23.94 15.76 5.45
C GLY A 238 -22.45 16.03 5.14
N MET A 239 -21.54 15.13 5.53
CA MET A 239 -20.09 15.24 5.30
C MET A 239 -19.61 14.37 4.13
N ALA A 240 -20.47 13.52 3.57
CA ALA A 240 -20.13 12.59 2.50
C ALA A 240 -20.20 13.23 1.11
N ILE A 241 -19.35 12.76 0.20
CA ILE A 241 -19.32 13.12 -1.23
C ILE A 241 -19.39 11.86 -2.06
#